data_cfbd3d1a6530e8f39bad974ed2c539d0
#
_entry.id   cfbd3d1a6530e8f39bad974ed2c539d0
#
_cell.length_a   1.000
_cell.length_b   1.000
_cell.length_c   1.000
_cell.angle_alpha   90.00
_cell.angle_beta   90.00
_cell.angle_gamma   90.00
#
_symmetry.space_group_name_H-M   'P 1'
#
loop_
_entity.id
_entity.type
_entity.pdbx_description
1 polymer ?
#
loop_
_entity_poly.entity_id
_entity_poly.type
_entity_poly.pdbx_seq_one_letter_code
_entity_poly.pdbx_strand_id
1 'polypeptide(L)'
;FGGDFKMTSYVFAPKDDPYHKNLWRELYPEEELAAIKEMVQVGNDSKCRFVWTAHPFMGGFNASKVDEEIASLLKKFDQLYDAGVRQFGVLGDDVGSLDRSVVIKMMNSVSAWAKEKGDVYDSVFCPAGYNHSWQGDYSELSDYDAGFPEDVKIFWTGEAVCQNIRSF
;
A
#
# COMPACT_ATOMS: atom_id res chain seq x y z
N PHE A 1 -20.14 -3.53 -9.23
CA PHE A 1 -19.98 -2.06 -9.38
C PHE A 1 -18.72 -1.72 -10.17
N GLY A 2 -17.51 -2.04 -9.67
CA GLY A 2 -16.26 -1.64 -10.34
C GLY A 2 -16.15 -2.11 -11.79
N GLY A 3 -16.50 -3.35 -12.07
CA GLY A 3 -16.48 -3.92 -13.43
C GLY A 3 -17.44 -3.23 -14.39
N ASP A 4 -18.63 -2.82 -13.94
CA ASP A 4 -19.64 -2.13 -14.75
C ASP A 4 -19.13 -0.76 -15.24
N PHE A 5 -18.29 -0.11 -14.45
CA PHE A 5 -17.69 1.18 -14.77
C PHE A 5 -16.24 1.07 -15.30
N LYS A 6 -15.80 -0.13 -15.67
CA LYS A 6 -14.46 -0.41 -16.20
C LYS A 6 -13.32 0.02 -15.27
N MET A 7 -13.56 0.01 -13.97
CA MET A 7 -12.50 0.16 -12.98
C MET A 7 -11.59 -1.07 -13.03
N THR A 8 -10.29 -0.85 -12.98
CA THR A 8 -9.30 -1.93 -13.08
C THR A 8 -8.80 -2.41 -11.73
N SER A 9 -8.96 -1.60 -10.69
CA SER A 9 -8.48 -1.91 -9.36
C SER A 9 -9.37 -1.28 -8.29
N TYR A 10 -9.49 -1.97 -7.16
CA TYR A 10 -10.10 -1.50 -5.92
C TYR A 10 -9.06 -1.51 -4.81
N VAL A 11 -8.69 -0.34 -4.31
CA VAL A 11 -7.73 -0.21 -3.22
C VAL A 11 -8.44 -0.36 -1.88
N PHE A 12 -8.16 -1.45 -1.20
CA PHE A 12 -8.73 -1.78 0.10
C PHE A 12 -7.86 -1.17 1.21
N ALA A 13 -8.34 -0.08 1.79
CA ALA A 13 -7.67 0.69 2.84
C ALA A 13 -8.66 1.07 3.96
N PRO A 14 -9.30 0.09 4.64
CA PRO A 14 -10.36 0.34 5.62
C PRO A 14 -9.75 0.89 6.92
N LYS A 15 -10.09 2.12 7.28
CA LYS A 15 -9.57 2.76 8.49
C LYS A 15 -10.09 2.13 9.79
N ASP A 16 -11.16 1.37 9.75
CA ASP A 16 -11.80 0.62 10.85
C ASP A 16 -11.35 -0.84 10.96
N ASP A 17 -10.62 -1.35 9.97
CA ASP A 17 -10.00 -2.67 10.07
C ASP A 17 -8.73 -2.59 10.96
N PRO A 18 -8.72 -3.26 12.13
CA PRO A 18 -7.55 -3.24 13.00
C PRO A 18 -6.32 -3.86 12.36
N TYR A 19 -6.48 -4.88 11.53
CA TYR A 19 -5.36 -5.61 10.89
C TYR A 19 -4.70 -4.85 9.74
N HIS A 20 -5.39 -3.85 9.18
CA HIS A 20 -4.81 -2.90 8.25
C HIS A 20 -3.87 -1.90 8.95
N LYS A 21 -4.14 -1.54 10.21
CA LYS A 21 -3.50 -0.43 10.91
C LYS A 21 -2.90 -0.86 12.27
N ASN A 22 -3.72 -0.96 13.32
CA ASN A 22 -3.23 -1.13 14.70
C ASN A 22 -2.59 -2.50 14.95
N LEU A 23 -3.15 -3.55 14.36
CA LEU A 23 -2.69 -4.94 14.43
C LEU A 23 -2.02 -5.39 13.12
N TRP A 24 -1.38 -4.47 12.42
CA TRP A 24 -0.80 -4.75 11.10
C TRP A 24 0.28 -5.84 11.12
N ARG A 25 0.91 -6.07 12.29
CA ARG A 25 1.88 -7.17 12.47
C ARG A 25 1.23 -8.53 12.64
N GLU A 26 -0.04 -8.56 13.07
CA GLU A 26 -0.76 -9.80 13.36
C GLU A 26 -1.42 -10.33 12.09
N LEU A 27 -1.43 -11.65 11.94
CA LEU A 27 -2.15 -12.29 10.84
C LEU A 27 -3.66 -12.15 11.05
N TYR A 28 -4.40 -12.11 9.94
CA TYR A 28 -5.86 -12.15 9.98
C TYR A 28 -6.33 -13.48 10.57
N PRO A 29 -7.31 -13.48 11.49
CA PRO A 29 -8.05 -14.68 11.86
C PRO A 29 -8.77 -15.28 10.65
N GLU A 30 -9.19 -16.54 10.80
CA GLU A 30 -9.76 -17.31 9.67
C GLU A 30 -11.06 -16.68 9.12
N GLU A 31 -11.90 -16.13 9.99
CA GLU A 31 -13.18 -15.53 9.60
C GLU A 31 -12.97 -14.27 8.73
N GLU A 32 -12.11 -13.33 9.17
CA GLU A 32 -11.79 -12.11 8.44
C GLU A 32 -11.00 -12.43 7.16
N LEU A 33 -10.12 -13.44 7.21
CA LEU A 33 -9.39 -13.90 6.03
C LEU A 33 -10.35 -14.50 4.98
N ALA A 34 -11.41 -15.16 5.40
CA ALA A 34 -12.43 -15.68 4.50
C ALA A 34 -13.17 -14.56 3.76
N ALA A 35 -13.50 -13.45 4.45
CA ALA A 35 -14.09 -12.28 3.82
C ALA A 35 -13.15 -11.64 2.79
N ILE A 36 -11.85 -11.57 3.08
CA ILE A 36 -10.85 -11.10 2.11
C ILE A 36 -10.80 -12.02 0.88
N LYS A 37 -10.81 -13.33 1.04
CA LYS A 37 -10.85 -14.29 -0.07
C LYS A 37 -12.08 -14.09 -0.96
N GLU A 38 -13.23 -13.83 -0.36
CA GLU A 38 -14.46 -13.52 -1.11
C GLU A 38 -14.31 -12.23 -1.93
N MET A 39 -13.77 -11.15 -1.33
CA MET A 39 -13.52 -9.90 -2.06
C MET A 39 -12.53 -10.08 -3.21
N VAL A 40 -11.48 -10.87 -3.02
CA VAL A 40 -10.53 -11.22 -4.09
C VAL A 40 -11.22 -11.97 -5.23
N GLN A 41 -12.07 -12.95 -4.90
CA GLN A 41 -12.81 -13.71 -5.91
C GLN A 41 -13.75 -12.80 -6.72
N VAL A 42 -14.52 -11.96 -6.04
CA VAL A 42 -15.41 -10.97 -6.70
C VAL A 42 -14.61 -10.01 -7.59
N GLY A 43 -13.43 -9.59 -7.12
CA GLY A 43 -12.50 -8.76 -7.89
C GLY A 43 -12.05 -9.45 -9.18
N ASN A 44 -11.65 -10.71 -9.09
CA ASN A 44 -11.23 -11.52 -10.24
C ASN A 44 -12.37 -11.70 -11.25
N ASP A 45 -13.55 -12.05 -10.79
CA ASP A 45 -14.73 -12.27 -11.64
C ASP A 45 -15.18 -11.00 -12.36
N SER A 46 -15.07 -9.84 -11.71
CA SER A 46 -15.41 -8.52 -12.26
C SER A 46 -14.28 -7.84 -13.01
N LYS A 47 -13.09 -8.45 -13.08
CA LYS A 47 -11.85 -7.86 -13.65
C LYS A 47 -11.45 -6.54 -12.99
N CYS A 48 -11.81 -6.36 -11.72
CA CYS A 48 -11.46 -5.24 -10.87
C CYS A 48 -10.54 -5.75 -9.76
N ARG A 49 -9.23 -5.63 -9.96
CA ARG A 49 -8.22 -6.21 -9.07
C ARG A 49 -8.36 -5.70 -7.64
N PHE A 50 -8.36 -6.61 -6.68
CA PHE A 50 -8.31 -6.27 -5.27
C PHE A 50 -6.86 -5.94 -4.87
N VAL A 51 -6.64 -4.71 -4.37
CA VAL A 51 -5.34 -4.23 -3.89
C VAL A 51 -5.43 -4.11 -2.38
N TRP A 52 -4.67 -4.92 -1.65
CA TRP A 52 -4.63 -4.82 -0.19
C TRP A 52 -3.50 -3.89 0.26
N THR A 53 -3.78 -3.03 1.24
CA THR A 53 -2.79 -2.08 1.75
C THR A 53 -2.62 -2.20 3.27
N ALA A 54 -1.41 -1.96 3.77
CA ALA A 54 -1.11 -1.80 5.19
C ALA A 54 -0.85 -0.33 5.53
N HIS A 55 -1.19 0.07 6.76
CA HIS A 55 -0.81 1.38 7.30
C HIS A 55 0.06 1.23 8.57
N PRO A 56 1.31 0.73 8.44
CA PRO A 56 2.15 0.42 9.59
C PRO A 56 2.55 1.66 10.39
N PHE A 57 2.72 2.79 9.73
CA PHE A 57 3.17 4.03 10.36
C PHE A 57 2.15 4.63 11.33
N MET A 58 0.86 4.44 11.09
CA MET A 58 -0.20 4.80 12.04
C MET A 58 -0.35 3.75 13.15
N GLY A 59 0.09 2.52 12.93
CA GLY A 59 0.05 1.39 13.87
C GLY A 59 1.32 1.26 14.74
N GLY A 60 2.06 2.34 14.99
CA GLY A 60 3.20 2.34 15.90
C GLY A 60 4.44 1.64 15.34
N PHE A 61 4.81 1.93 14.10
CA PHE A 61 6.03 1.44 13.46
C PHE A 61 7.27 1.84 14.27
N ASN A 62 8.18 0.88 14.51
CA ASN A 62 9.41 1.10 15.25
C ASN A 62 10.63 1.18 14.32
N ALA A 63 11.04 2.40 13.96
CA ALA A 63 12.17 2.63 13.07
C ALA A 63 13.52 2.08 13.59
N SER A 64 13.66 1.85 14.91
CA SER A 64 14.88 1.22 15.46
C SER A 64 14.95 -0.29 15.21
N LYS A 65 13.84 -0.90 14.78
CA LYS A 65 13.70 -2.33 14.49
C LYS A 65 13.20 -2.59 13.07
N VAL A 66 13.64 -1.75 12.14
CA VAL A 66 13.11 -1.73 10.75
C VAL A 66 13.09 -3.11 10.09
N ASP A 67 14.10 -3.94 10.30
CA ASP A 67 14.16 -5.28 9.70
C ASP A 67 13.11 -6.25 10.28
N GLU A 68 12.86 -6.18 11.59
CA GLU A 68 11.82 -6.97 12.26
C GLU A 68 10.42 -6.52 11.81
N GLU A 69 10.24 -5.21 11.64
CA GLU A 69 8.99 -4.60 11.17
C GLU A 69 8.68 -4.99 9.72
N ILE A 70 9.68 -4.93 8.85
CA ILE A 70 9.54 -5.37 7.45
C ILE A 70 9.24 -6.87 7.38
N ALA A 71 9.92 -7.70 8.17
CA ALA A 71 9.65 -9.13 8.22
C ALA A 71 8.20 -9.42 8.66
N SER A 72 7.68 -8.67 9.63
CA SER A 72 6.28 -8.79 10.07
C SER A 72 5.29 -8.40 8.97
N LEU A 73 5.58 -7.33 8.22
CA LEU A 73 4.77 -6.90 7.08
C LEU A 73 4.75 -7.97 5.97
N LEU A 74 5.92 -8.48 5.60
CA LEU A 74 6.02 -9.49 4.54
C LEU A 74 5.35 -10.81 4.94
N LYS A 75 5.40 -11.19 6.22
CA LYS A 75 4.66 -12.35 6.73
C LYS A 75 3.14 -12.19 6.56
N LYS A 76 2.60 -10.99 6.79
CA LYS A 76 1.19 -10.69 6.50
C LYS A 76 0.92 -10.73 5.00
N PHE A 77 1.81 -10.20 4.18
CA PHE A 77 1.67 -10.26 2.72
C PHE A 77 1.67 -11.71 2.22
N ASP A 78 2.47 -12.61 2.81
CA ASP A 78 2.43 -14.04 2.50
C ASP A 78 1.05 -14.65 2.77
N GLN A 79 0.46 -14.37 3.94
CA GLN A 79 -0.89 -14.86 4.26
C GLN A 79 -1.93 -14.38 3.24
N LEU A 80 -1.86 -13.10 2.87
CA LEU A 80 -2.80 -12.51 1.92
C LEU A 80 -2.54 -12.97 0.47
N TYR A 81 -1.29 -13.21 0.12
CA TYR A 81 -0.92 -13.83 -1.15
C TYR A 81 -1.52 -15.25 -1.26
N ASP A 82 -1.43 -16.05 -0.20
CA ASP A 82 -2.06 -17.38 -0.12
C ASP A 82 -3.59 -17.30 -0.17
N ALA A 83 -4.17 -16.18 0.28
CA ALA A 83 -5.60 -15.87 0.15
C ALA A 83 -6.01 -15.39 -1.26
N GLY A 84 -5.04 -15.22 -2.18
CA GLY A 84 -5.29 -14.83 -3.57
C GLY A 84 -5.04 -13.37 -3.91
N VAL A 85 -4.63 -12.53 -2.95
CA VAL A 85 -4.24 -11.14 -3.24
C VAL A 85 -3.00 -11.12 -4.13
N ARG A 86 -2.99 -10.26 -5.16
CA ARG A 86 -1.89 -10.14 -6.13
C ARG A 86 -1.36 -8.72 -6.31
N GLN A 87 -1.88 -7.77 -5.55
CA GLN A 87 -1.33 -6.42 -5.50
C GLN A 87 -1.38 -5.89 -4.08
N PHE A 88 -0.28 -5.26 -3.65
CA PHE A 88 -0.07 -4.82 -2.28
C PHE A 88 0.37 -3.36 -2.23
N GLY A 89 0.08 -2.72 -1.10
CA GLY A 89 0.52 -1.36 -0.89
C GLY A 89 0.84 -1.06 0.56
N VAL A 90 1.58 0.03 0.74
CA VAL A 90 1.90 0.60 2.04
C VAL A 90 1.43 2.04 2.07
N LEU A 91 0.71 2.40 3.11
CA LEU A 91 0.20 3.75 3.31
C LEU A 91 1.00 4.48 4.39
N GLY A 92 1.29 5.74 4.11
CA GLY A 92 1.95 6.67 5.03
C GLY A 92 1.17 7.98 5.17
N ASP A 93 -0.06 8.05 4.64
CA ASP A 93 -0.94 9.21 4.78
C ASP A 93 -1.36 9.42 6.25
N ASP A 94 -1.80 10.64 6.56
CA ASP A 94 -2.30 11.03 7.89
C ASP A 94 -1.30 10.85 9.05
N VAL A 95 -0.01 10.83 8.77
CA VAL A 95 1.08 10.88 9.76
C VAL A 95 1.90 12.15 9.59
N GLY A 96 2.68 12.55 10.61
CA GLY A 96 3.41 13.81 10.56
C GLY A 96 4.53 13.83 9.52
N SER A 97 5.49 12.95 9.66
CA SER A 97 6.59 12.78 8.71
C SER A 97 7.13 11.35 8.79
N LEU A 98 7.69 10.87 7.69
CA LEU A 98 8.32 9.58 7.60
C LEU A 98 9.83 9.73 7.37
N ASP A 99 10.60 8.82 7.97
CA ASP A 99 12.00 8.67 7.60
C ASP A 99 12.08 8.05 6.20
N ARG A 100 12.53 8.85 5.22
CA ARG A 100 12.59 8.45 3.81
C ARG A 100 13.46 7.21 3.61
N SER A 101 14.56 7.08 4.35
CA SER A 101 15.45 5.93 4.25
C SER A 101 14.78 4.63 4.70
N VAL A 102 13.96 4.71 5.75
CA VAL A 102 13.15 3.58 6.25
C VAL A 102 12.09 3.18 5.23
N VAL A 103 11.39 4.15 4.67
CA VAL A 103 10.38 3.92 3.62
C VAL A 103 11.00 3.29 2.39
N ILE A 104 12.12 3.83 1.90
CA ILE A 104 12.85 3.29 0.75
C ILE A 104 13.28 1.85 1.02
N LYS A 105 13.84 1.56 2.18
CA LYS A 105 14.23 0.20 2.56
C LYS A 105 13.03 -0.75 2.59
N MET A 106 11.91 -0.32 3.16
CA MET A 106 10.67 -1.10 3.21
C MET A 106 10.16 -1.43 1.81
N MET A 107 10.02 -0.42 0.94
CA MET A 107 9.48 -0.62 -0.41
C MET A 107 10.41 -1.43 -1.31
N ASN A 108 11.74 -1.31 -1.13
CA ASN A 108 12.69 -2.21 -1.78
C ASN A 108 12.50 -3.67 -1.35
N SER A 109 12.25 -3.91 -0.05
CA SER A 109 11.99 -5.25 0.47
C SER A 109 10.66 -5.82 -0.05
N VAL A 110 9.63 -4.98 -0.15
CA VAL A 110 8.33 -5.37 -0.75
C VAL A 110 8.49 -5.73 -2.22
N SER A 111 9.24 -4.92 -2.99
CA SER A 111 9.54 -5.22 -4.40
C SER A 111 10.33 -6.52 -4.57
N ALA A 112 11.35 -6.76 -3.74
CA ALA A 112 12.11 -7.99 -3.77
C ALA A 112 11.23 -9.21 -3.48
N TRP A 113 10.38 -9.14 -2.47
CA TRP A 113 9.40 -10.17 -2.14
C TRP A 113 8.41 -10.41 -3.29
N ALA A 114 7.88 -9.36 -3.91
CA ALA A 114 6.95 -9.47 -5.04
C ALA A 114 7.59 -10.15 -6.24
N LYS A 115 8.86 -9.83 -6.53
CA LYS A 115 9.64 -10.48 -7.60
C LYS A 115 9.90 -11.96 -7.32
N GLU A 116 10.14 -12.33 -6.07
CA GLU A 116 10.29 -13.74 -5.66
C GLU A 116 9.00 -14.54 -5.89
N LYS A 117 7.82 -13.95 -5.61
CA LYS A 117 6.51 -14.57 -5.90
C LYS A 117 6.23 -14.73 -7.38
N GLY A 118 6.66 -13.79 -8.22
CA GLY A 118 6.65 -13.87 -9.68
C GLY A 118 5.32 -13.51 -10.36
N ASP A 119 4.19 -13.44 -9.62
CA ASP A 119 2.86 -13.11 -10.13
C ASP A 119 2.18 -11.97 -9.34
N VAL A 120 2.96 -11.20 -8.59
CA VAL A 120 2.50 -10.00 -7.89
C VAL A 120 2.68 -8.78 -8.80
N TYR A 121 1.63 -7.94 -8.87
CA TYR A 121 1.66 -6.69 -9.63
C TYR A 121 2.45 -5.60 -8.90
N ASP A 122 2.73 -4.50 -9.62
CA ASP A 122 3.42 -3.33 -9.09
C ASP A 122 2.83 -2.90 -7.74
N SER A 123 3.69 -2.72 -6.76
CA SER A 123 3.29 -2.29 -5.43
C SER A 123 2.94 -0.80 -5.43
N VAL A 124 2.09 -0.38 -4.50
CA VAL A 124 1.71 1.03 -4.36
C VAL A 124 2.17 1.59 -3.01
N PHE A 125 2.58 2.84 -3.01
CA PHE A 125 2.93 3.58 -1.82
C PHE A 125 2.21 4.93 -1.76
N CYS A 126 1.65 5.28 -0.60
CA CYS A 126 1.11 6.61 -0.36
C CYS A 126 2.03 7.35 0.62
N PRO A 127 2.70 8.44 0.23
CA PRO A 127 3.55 9.22 1.13
C PRO A 127 2.73 10.03 2.14
N ALA A 128 3.38 10.52 3.20
CA ALA A 128 2.75 11.40 4.18
C ALA A 128 2.26 12.71 3.53
N GLY A 129 3.07 13.26 2.65
CA GLY A 129 2.73 14.42 1.84
C GLY A 129 2.36 14.04 0.42
N TYR A 130 1.18 13.50 0.19
CA TYR A 130 0.74 13.01 -1.10
C TYR A 130 0.21 14.10 -2.07
N ASN A 131 0.52 15.38 -1.79
CA ASN A 131 0.20 16.51 -2.66
C ASN A 131 1.21 17.66 -2.46
N HIS A 132 1.30 18.54 -3.47
CA HIS A 132 2.25 19.64 -3.47
C HIS A 132 2.01 20.64 -2.34
N SER A 133 0.76 20.97 -2.02
CA SER A 133 0.43 21.96 -0.98
C SER A 133 0.89 21.54 0.42
N TRP A 134 1.07 20.25 0.66
CA TRP A 134 1.56 19.72 1.94
C TRP A 134 3.08 19.54 1.95
N GLN A 135 3.68 19.21 0.83
CA GLN A 135 5.14 19.06 0.73
C GLN A 135 5.87 20.39 0.59
N GLY A 136 5.25 21.38 -0.08
CA GLY A 136 5.87 22.65 -0.40
C GLY A 136 6.91 22.59 -1.52
N ASP A 137 7.58 21.46 -1.68
CA ASP A 137 8.51 21.16 -2.78
C ASP A 137 8.36 19.68 -3.20
N TYR A 138 9.15 19.22 -4.15
CA TYR A 138 9.13 17.83 -4.63
C TYR A 138 10.29 16.98 -4.11
N SER A 139 10.98 17.43 -3.06
CA SER A 139 12.17 16.73 -2.56
C SER A 139 11.87 15.32 -2.08
N GLU A 140 10.74 15.11 -1.40
CA GLU A 140 10.32 13.79 -0.95
C GLU A 140 10.03 12.84 -2.12
N LEU A 141 9.31 13.33 -3.14
CA LEU A 141 9.05 12.54 -4.36
C LEU A 141 10.34 12.22 -5.11
N SER A 142 11.28 13.18 -5.19
CA SER A 142 12.57 12.97 -5.85
C SER A 142 13.42 11.92 -5.14
N ASP A 143 13.39 11.89 -3.80
CA ASP A 143 14.10 10.88 -3.02
C ASP A 143 13.47 9.49 -3.20
N TYR A 144 12.13 9.41 -3.26
CA TYR A 144 11.44 8.15 -3.53
C TYR A 144 11.65 7.68 -4.97
N ASP A 145 11.61 8.57 -5.96
CA ASP A 145 11.90 8.26 -7.36
C ASP A 145 13.31 7.69 -7.54
N ALA A 146 14.28 8.28 -6.86
CA ALA A 146 15.66 7.81 -6.87
C ALA A 146 15.88 6.50 -6.10
N GLY A 147 15.08 6.24 -5.06
CA GLY A 147 15.28 5.12 -4.13
C GLY A 147 14.37 3.92 -4.36
N PHE A 148 13.25 4.08 -5.05
CA PHE A 148 12.30 2.99 -5.32
C PHE A 148 12.63 2.22 -6.58
N PRO A 149 12.39 0.91 -6.61
CA PRO A 149 12.35 0.14 -7.86
C PRO A 149 11.20 0.59 -8.77
N GLU A 150 11.34 0.35 -10.08
CA GLU A 150 10.34 0.74 -11.09
C GLU A 150 8.94 0.12 -10.86
N ASP A 151 8.86 -1.00 -10.17
CA ASP A 151 7.62 -1.71 -9.81
C ASP A 151 6.96 -1.18 -8.52
N VAL A 152 7.41 -0.05 -7.99
CA VAL A 152 6.75 0.69 -6.90
C VAL A 152 6.14 1.97 -7.45
N LYS A 153 4.81 2.11 -7.32
CA LYS A 153 4.06 3.28 -7.79
C LYS A 153 3.65 4.16 -6.61
N ILE A 154 3.71 5.47 -6.80
CA ILE A 154 3.40 6.45 -5.76
C ILE A 154 2.02 7.04 -6.01
N PHE A 155 1.17 7.09 -4.96
CA PHE A 155 -0.07 7.83 -4.99
C PHE A 155 0.19 9.33 -4.82
N TRP A 156 -0.37 10.12 -5.74
CA TRP A 156 -0.22 11.57 -5.75
C TRP A 156 -1.49 12.24 -6.27
N THR A 157 -2.01 13.22 -5.53
CA THR A 157 -3.25 13.91 -5.89
C THR A 157 -3.04 15.24 -6.63
N GLY A 158 -1.80 15.64 -6.90
CA GLY A 158 -1.47 16.88 -7.60
C GLY A 158 -1.22 18.06 -6.65
N GLU A 159 -1.80 19.23 -6.95
CA GLU A 159 -1.55 20.44 -6.19
C GLU A 159 -2.16 20.44 -4.78
N ALA A 160 -3.28 19.75 -4.60
CA ALA A 160 -4.02 19.67 -3.34
C ALA A 160 -4.66 18.30 -3.15
N VAL A 161 -5.20 18.03 -1.94
CA VAL A 161 -5.92 16.78 -1.62
C VAL A 161 -7.03 16.50 -2.63
N CYS A 162 -7.84 17.51 -2.94
CA CYS A 162 -8.86 17.46 -3.97
C CYS A 162 -8.51 18.47 -5.06
N GLN A 163 -8.11 17.96 -6.21
CA GLN A 163 -7.75 18.79 -7.36
C GLN A 163 -9.00 19.14 -8.17
N ASN A 164 -9.23 20.42 -8.41
CA ASN A 164 -10.25 20.85 -9.36
C ASN A 164 -9.85 20.46 -10.78
N ILE A 165 -10.80 19.93 -11.56
CA ILE A 165 -10.59 19.68 -12.97
C ILE A 165 -10.35 21.03 -13.65
N ARG A 166 -9.14 21.23 -14.14
CA ARG A 166 -8.83 22.40 -14.98
C ARG A 166 -9.17 22.02 -16.42
N SER A 167 -9.97 22.85 -17.10
CA SER A 167 -10.10 22.76 -18.56
C SER A 167 -8.74 23.04 -19.19
N PHE A 168 -8.29 22.18 -20.06
CA PHE A 168 -7.12 22.38 -20.91
C PHE A 168 -7.47 23.33 -22.04
#